data_ffa6e0ce178010c037f2cbd223737755
#
_entry.id   ffa6e0ce178010c037f2cbd223737755
#
_cell.length_a   1.000
_cell.length_b   1.000
_cell.length_c   1.000
_cell.angle_alpha   90.00
_cell.angle_beta   90.00
_cell.angle_gamma   90.00
#
_symmetry.space_group_name_H-M   'P 1'
#
loop_
_entity.id
_entity.type
_entity.pdbx_description
1 polymer ?
#
loop_
_entity_poly.entity_id
_entity_poly.type
_entity_poly.pdbx_seq_one_letter_code
_entity_poly.pdbx_strand_id
1 'polypeptide(L)'
;MIVCCGEALIDFLPRQTASGEAAYVPMNGGSIFNTAIGLGRQDIATGFFTGLSTDFFGDMLRAGLAASQVDLRYVKQWDKPSTLAFVKLDNGQARYSFFDDNSASRMLTRKDLPKFPAAVTALHFGSISLIPEPGGSTLEALVMREAKKRVICLDPNIRASLIKDKRKHLARLNRLIAKADILKISDEDVNWMTGKTNLAAAAKKWLKAGAKIVAITKGGEGFQAYTRRFSITQPAVPVKVADTVGAGDTFTAGLLTALSRGGKLNKASLAAINEADLGAALDFAARAAAITCSRPGADPPWASEMD
;
A
#
# COMPACT_ATOMS: atom_id res chain seq x y z
N MET A 1 0.36 15.83 6.85
CA MET A 1 -0.04 14.48 7.32
C MET A 1 -0.54 13.66 6.14
N ILE A 2 -0.10 12.41 6.04
CA ILE A 2 -0.61 11.40 5.11
C ILE A 2 -1.51 10.44 5.90
N VAL A 3 -2.68 10.04 5.35
CA VAL A 3 -3.51 9.02 5.99
C VAL A 3 -3.59 7.80 5.08
N CYS A 4 -3.16 6.64 5.59
CA CYS A 4 -3.33 5.36 4.93
C CYS A 4 -4.73 4.82 5.25
N CYS A 5 -5.48 4.41 4.23
CA CYS A 5 -6.89 4.04 4.33
C CYS A 5 -7.10 2.62 3.77
N GLY A 6 -7.25 1.64 4.62
CA GLY A 6 -7.42 0.27 4.16
C GLY A 6 -7.20 -0.79 5.24
N GLU A 7 -6.74 -1.96 4.83
CA GLU A 7 -6.62 -3.13 5.68
C GLU A 7 -5.44 -3.07 6.66
N ALA A 8 -5.67 -3.71 7.79
CA ALA A 8 -4.67 -4.25 8.69
C ALA A 8 -5.09 -5.70 8.99
N LEU A 9 -4.16 -6.62 8.99
CA LEU A 9 -4.43 -8.04 9.16
C LEU A 9 -3.26 -8.74 9.86
N ILE A 10 -3.49 -9.99 10.26
CA ILE A 10 -2.44 -10.85 10.79
C ILE A 10 -2.12 -11.94 9.77
N ASP A 11 -0.85 -11.96 9.34
CA ASP A 11 -0.29 -13.04 8.52
C ASP A 11 0.22 -14.15 9.45
N PHE A 12 -0.32 -15.36 9.29
CA PHE A 12 0.16 -16.56 9.96
C PHE A 12 1.20 -17.26 9.09
N LEU A 13 2.47 -17.04 9.42
CA LEU A 13 3.59 -17.59 8.66
C LEU A 13 3.96 -19.00 9.16
N PRO A 14 4.15 -19.99 8.27
CA PRO A 14 4.52 -21.33 8.67
C PRO A 14 5.93 -21.33 9.27
N ARG A 15 6.09 -22.04 10.36
CA ARG A 15 7.34 -22.26 11.10
C ARG A 15 7.40 -23.70 11.59
N GLN A 16 8.50 -24.09 12.19
CA GLN A 16 8.65 -25.32 12.97
C GLN A 16 9.02 -24.97 14.39
N THR A 17 8.48 -25.70 15.34
CA THR A 17 8.90 -25.64 16.75
C THR A 17 10.29 -26.25 16.91
N ALA A 18 10.90 -26.10 18.08
CA ALA A 18 12.17 -26.76 18.40
C ALA A 18 12.06 -28.31 18.37
N SER A 19 10.86 -28.86 18.57
CA SER A 19 10.55 -30.29 18.45
C SER A 19 10.26 -30.74 17.01
N GLY A 20 10.28 -29.82 16.02
CA GLY A 20 10.01 -30.12 14.61
C GLY A 20 8.53 -30.15 14.22
N GLU A 21 7.62 -29.80 15.14
CA GLU A 21 6.20 -29.73 14.86
C GLU A 21 5.83 -28.52 14.02
N ALA A 22 4.83 -28.65 13.15
CA ALA A 22 4.34 -27.52 12.37
C ALA A 22 3.68 -26.47 13.28
N ALA A 23 4.08 -25.21 13.11
CA ALA A 23 3.55 -24.08 13.84
C ALA A 23 3.26 -22.90 12.92
N TYR A 24 2.50 -21.93 13.40
CA TYR A 24 2.27 -20.67 12.74
C TYR A 24 2.63 -19.51 13.66
N VAL A 25 3.40 -18.56 13.15
CA VAL A 25 3.74 -17.33 13.88
C VAL A 25 2.89 -16.19 13.36
N PRO A 26 2.09 -15.53 14.21
CA PRO A 26 1.32 -14.36 13.83
C PRO A 26 2.24 -13.15 13.62
N MET A 27 2.10 -12.48 12.49
CA MET A 27 2.84 -11.27 12.13
C MET A 27 1.85 -10.18 11.69
N ASN A 28 2.11 -8.95 12.08
CA ASN A 28 1.36 -7.82 11.56
C ASN A 28 1.56 -7.70 10.05
N GLY A 29 0.49 -7.45 9.31
CA GLY A 29 0.51 -7.41 7.86
C GLY A 29 -0.61 -6.57 7.26
N GLY A 30 -0.69 -6.63 5.95
CA GLY A 30 -1.58 -5.82 5.11
C GLY A 30 -0.80 -4.70 4.41
N SER A 31 -1.01 -4.54 3.11
CA SER A 31 -0.25 -3.59 2.29
C SER A 31 -0.40 -2.15 2.79
N ILE A 32 -1.63 -1.74 3.13
CA ILE A 32 -1.90 -0.39 3.61
C ILE A 32 -1.34 -0.18 5.01
N PHE A 33 -1.38 -1.20 5.87
CA PHE A 33 -0.73 -1.21 7.18
C PHE A 33 0.80 -1.06 7.03
N ASN A 34 1.44 -1.87 6.18
CA ASN A 34 2.89 -1.82 5.94
C ASN A 34 3.34 -0.46 5.43
N THR A 35 2.57 0.15 4.51
CA THR A 35 2.85 1.51 4.02
C THR A 35 2.75 2.54 5.15
N ALA A 36 1.77 2.42 6.06
CA ALA A 36 1.65 3.32 7.21
C ALA A 36 2.83 3.17 8.18
N ILE A 37 3.26 1.93 8.47
CA ILE A 37 4.46 1.65 9.27
C ILE A 37 5.69 2.31 8.65
N GLY A 38 5.90 2.12 7.32
CA GLY A 38 7.03 2.71 6.61
C GLY A 38 7.04 4.23 6.67
N LEU A 39 5.89 4.88 6.50
CA LEU A 39 5.77 6.34 6.60
C LEU A 39 6.06 6.84 8.02
N GLY A 40 5.49 6.20 9.04
CA GLY A 40 5.69 6.58 10.43
C GLY A 40 7.15 6.45 10.86
N ARG A 41 7.82 5.34 10.50
CA ARG A 41 9.25 5.11 10.75
C ARG A 41 10.17 6.09 10.01
N GLN A 42 9.67 6.71 8.95
CA GLN A 42 10.35 7.78 8.21
C GLN A 42 10.00 9.19 8.74
N ASP A 43 9.51 9.31 9.98
CA ASP A 43 9.15 10.57 10.65
C ASP A 43 8.13 11.42 9.87
N ILE A 44 7.33 10.79 9.02
CA ILE A 44 6.23 11.45 8.32
C ILE A 44 4.99 11.43 9.21
N ALA A 45 4.40 12.58 9.49
CA ALA A 45 3.12 12.66 10.17
C ALA A 45 2.07 11.79 9.45
N THR A 46 1.81 10.60 10.00
CA THR A 46 1.01 9.54 9.37
C THR A 46 -0.19 9.21 10.24
N GLY A 47 -1.37 9.08 9.63
CA GLY A 47 -2.56 8.54 10.27
C GLY A 47 -3.02 7.26 9.59
N PHE A 48 -3.87 6.50 10.26
CA PHE A 48 -4.41 5.24 9.72
C PHE A 48 -5.93 5.20 9.87
N PHE A 49 -6.65 5.04 8.75
CA PHE A 49 -8.10 4.87 8.73
C PHE A 49 -8.47 3.43 8.38
N THR A 50 -8.97 2.72 9.37
CA THR A 50 -9.43 1.33 9.28
C THR A 50 -10.41 1.01 10.41
N GLY A 51 -11.03 -0.17 10.35
CA GLY A 51 -11.63 -0.83 11.51
C GLY A 51 -10.63 -1.82 12.11
N LEU A 52 -10.32 -1.71 13.39
CA LEU A 52 -9.56 -2.71 14.15
C LEU A 52 -10.47 -3.42 15.14
N SER A 53 -10.22 -4.71 15.30
CA SER A 53 -10.86 -5.53 16.32
C SER A 53 -10.47 -5.09 17.74
N THR A 54 -11.32 -5.42 18.70
CA THR A 54 -10.99 -5.38 20.14
C THR A 54 -10.42 -6.71 20.63
N ASP A 55 -10.16 -7.68 19.73
CA ASP A 55 -9.49 -8.93 20.06
C ASP A 55 -7.96 -8.72 20.24
N PHE A 56 -7.26 -9.75 20.72
CA PHE A 56 -5.81 -9.68 20.95
C PHE A 56 -4.99 -9.44 19.67
N PHE A 57 -5.50 -9.80 18.49
CA PHE A 57 -4.87 -9.49 17.21
C PHE A 57 -5.06 -8.02 16.84
N GLY A 58 -6.21 -7.43 17.14
CA GLY A 58 -6.41 -6.00 17.02
C GLY A 58 -5.48 -5.21 17.93
N ASP A 59 -5.18 -5.73 19.13
CA ASP A 59 -4.19 -5.13 20.03
C ASP A 59 -2.76 -5.21 19.47
N MET A 60 -2.37 -6.35 18.85
CA MET A 60 -1.08 -6.47 18.16
C MET A 60 -0.94 -5.44 17.03
N LEU A 61 -1.96 -5.30 16.19
CA LEU A 61 -1.96 -4.33 15.10
C LEU A 61 -1.86 -2.90 15.60
N ARG A 62 -2.61 -2.56 16.65
CA ARG A 62 -2.56 -1.24 17.30
C ARG A 62 -1.17 -0.94 17.86
N ALA A 63 -0.59 -1.90 18.57
CA ALA A 63 0.75 -1.77 19.13
C ALA A 63 1.80 -1.55 18.04
N GLY A 64 1.73 -2.27 16.91
CA GLY A 64 2.62 -2.10 15.77
C GLY A 64 2.54 -0.70 15.14
N LEU A 65 1.32 -0.19 14.94
CA LEU A 65 1.09 1.17 14.43
C LEU A 65 1.64 2.23 15.40
N ALA A 66 1.33 2.10 16.71
CA ALA A 66 1.80 3.04 17.73
C ALA A 66 3.33 3.04 17.86
N ALA A 67 3.97 1.86 17.87
CA ALA A 67 5.42 1.71 17.91
C ALA A 67 6.11 2.35 16.71
N SER A 68 5.43 2.46 15.58
CA SER A 68 5.91 3.13 14.36
C SER A 68 5.39 4.56 14.20
N GLN A 69 4.98 5.22 15.30
CA GLN A 69 4.55 6.63 15.35
C GLN A 69 3.33 6.97 14.48
N VAL A 70 2.47 6.00 14.17
CA VAL A 70 1.26 6.21 13.39
C VAL A 70 0.12 6.69 14.29
N ASP A 71 -0.53 7.77 13.90
CA ASP A 71 -1.66 8.36 14.62
C ASP A 71 -2.94 7.53 14.44
N LEU A 72 -3.50 7.07 15.54
CA LEU A 72 -4.64 6.17 15.58
C LEU A 72 -6.00 6.87 15.67
N ARG A 73 -6.07 8.21 15.64
CA ARG A 73 -7.33 8.97 15.81
C ARG A 73 -8.42 8.62 14.79
N TYR A 74 -8.05 8.08 13.63
CA TYR A 74 -8.99 7.67 12.59
C TYR A 74 -9.32 6.18 12.63
N VAL A 75 -8.74 5.42 13.56
CA VAL A 75 -9.02 3.99 13.73
C VAL A 75 -10.38 3.84 14.43
N LYS A 76 -11.24 3.00 13.87
CA LYS A 76 -12.49 2.56 14.50
C LYS A 76 -12.26 1.24 15.20
N GLN A 77 -12.65 1.15 16.48
CA GLN A 77 -12.57 -0.10 17.23
C GLN A 77 -13.94 -0.74 17.31
N TRP A 78 -13.99 -2.04 17.03
CA TRP A 78 -15.23 -2.81 17.06
C TRP A 78 -15.00 -4.21 17.63
N ASP A 79 -16.02 -4.71 18.27
CA ASP A 79 -16.15 -6.13 18.66
C ASP A 79 -16.53 -6.96 17.42
N LYS A 80 -15.58 -7.07 16.50
CA LYS A 80 -15.61 -7.85 15.26
C LYS A 80 -14.26 -8.52 15.08
N PRO A 81 -14.18 -9.70 14.43
CA PRO A 81 -12.91 -10.41 14.28
C PRO A 81 -11.86 -9.58 13.50
N SER A 82 -10.61 -9.79 13.84
CA SER A 82 -9.49 -9.35 13.00
C SER A 82 -9.47 -10.13 11.68
N THR A 83 -9.01 -9.50 10.61
CA THR A 83 -8.72 -10.21 9.35
C THR A 83 -7.47 -11.05 9.54
N LEU A 84 -7.53 -12.34 9.17
CA LEU A 84 -6.42 -13.27 9.25
C LEU A 84 -6.07 -13.81 7.87
N ALA A 85 -4.78 -14.01 7.61
CA ALA A 85 -4.26 -14.64 6.41
C ALA A 85 -3.30 -15.76 6.80
N PHE A 86 -3.62 -16.99 6.40
CA PHE A 86 -2.72 -18.13 6.58
C PHE A 86 -1.89 -18.33 5.32
N VAL A 87 -0.58 -18.40 5.48
CA VAL A 87 0.37 -18.63 4.41
C VAL A 87 0.76 -20.09 4.39
N LYS A 88 0.61 -20.74 3.24
CA LYS A 88 1.17 -22.06 2.96
C LYS A 88 2.22 -21.92 1.87
N LEU A 89 3.39 -22.48 2.07
CA LEU A 89 4.39 -22.58 1.02
C LEU A 89 4.13 -23.86 0.22
N ASP A 90 3.91 -23.71 -1.08
CA ASP A 90 3.72 -24.82 -2.01
C ASP A 90 4.76 -24.68 -3.12
N ASN A 91 5.73 -25.57 -3.15
CA ASN A 91 6.89 -25.51 -4.09
C ASN A 91 7.62 -24.16 -4.08
N GLY A 92 7.78 -23.55 -2.90
CA GLY A 92 8.43 -22.24 -2.74
C GLY A 92 7.53 -21.03 -3.06
N GLN A 93 6.30 -21.26 -3.50
CA GLN A 93 5.33 -20.19 -3.75
C GLN A 93 4.35 -20.05 -2.58
N ALA A 94 4.11 -18.81 -2.15
CA ALA A 94 3.16 -18.52 -1.09
C ALA A 94 1.71 -18.62 -1.59
N ARG A 95 0.92 -19.47 -0.94
CA ARG A 95 -0.54 -19.52 -1.10
C ARG A 95 -1.20 -18.97 0.14
N TYR A 96 -2.22 -18.15 -0.05
CA TYR A 96 -2.92 -17.47 1.03
C TYR A 96 -4.34 -18.01 1.20
N SER A 97 -4.73 -18.25 2.45
CA SER A 97 -6.13 -18.45 2.85
C SER A 97 -6.55 -17.32 3.76
N PHE A 98 -7.54 -16.53 3.33
CA PHE A 98 -8.00 -15.36 4.07
C PHE A 98 -9.28 -15.67 4.84
N PHE A 99 -9.34 -15.16 6.08
CA PHE A 99 -10.50 -15.17 6.95
C PHE A 99 -10.88 -13.72 7.24
N ASP A 100 -11.81 -13.21 6.42
CA ASP A 100 -12.18 -11.80 6.39
C ASP A 100 -13.69 -11.58 6.59
N ASP A 101 -14.47 -12.65 6.71
CA ASP A 101 -15.91 -12.53 6.84
C ASP A 101 -16.28 -11.80 8.13
N ASN A 102 -17.06 -10.71 7.97
CA ASN A 102 -17.48 -9.83 9.06
C ASN A 102 -16.33 -9.20 9.88
N SER A 103 -15.13 -9.14 9.32
CA SER A 103 -13.97 -8.55 10.00
C SER A 103 -14.13 -7.03 10.22
N ALA A 104 -13.44 -6.50 11.22
CA ALA A 104 -13.54 -5.09 11.59
C ALA A 104 -13.15 -4.17 10.41
N SER A 105 -12.09 -4.47 9.66
CA SER A 105 -11.67 -3.66 8.52
C SER A 105 -12.64 -3.70 7.35
N ARG A 106 -13.19 -4.89 7.06
CA ARG A 106 -14.16 -5.10 5.99
C ARG A 106 -15.49 -4.38 6.21
N MET A 107 -15.95 -4.32 7.46
CA MET A 107 -17.29 -3.83 7.80
C MET A 107 -17.41 -2.31 7.92
N LEU A 108 -16.38 -1.55 7.55
CA LEU A 108 -16.47 -0.09 7.41
C LEU A 108 -17.60 0.32 6.47
N THR A 109 -18.40 1.31 6.89
CA THR A 109 -19.51 1.88 6.13
C THR A 109 -19.31 3.37 5.90
N ARG A 110 -20.10 3.98 5.02
CA ARG A 110 -20.05 5.43 4.77
C ARG A 110 -20.29 6.28 6.02
N LYS A 111 -20.96 5.76 7.06
CA LYS A 111 -21.19 6.45 8.33
C LYS A 111 -19.90 6.61 9.15
N ASP A 112 -18.92 5.73 8.89
CA ASP A 112 -17.63 5.70 9.59
C ASP A 112 -16.59 6.62 8.97
N LEU A 113 -16.88 7.22 7.82
CA LEU A 113 -15.95 8.07 7.10
C LEU A 113 -15.52 9.28 7.91
N PRO A 114 -14.20 9.45 8.18
CA PRO A 114 -13.71 10.56 9.00
C PRO A 114 -13.82 11.89 8.25
N LYS A 115 -13.92 12.97 9.01
CA LYS A 115 -13.68 14.33 8.52
C LYS A 115 -12.19 14.63 8.70
N PHE A 116 -11.49 14.94 7.62
CA PHE A 116 -10.07 15.26 7.66
C PHE A 116 -9.86 16.78 7.76
N PRO A 117 -9.00 17.27 8.69
CA PRO A 117 -8.56 18.66 8.73
C PRO A 117 -7.68 19.00 7.52
N ALA A 118 -7.43 20.30 7.29
CA ALA A 118 -6.58 20.78 6.19
C ALA A 118 -5.13 20.25 6.25
N ALA A 119 -4.65 19.93 7.45
CA ALA A 119 -3.31 19.34 7.66
C ALA A 119 -3.14 17.94 7.02
N VAL A 120 -4.23 17.23 6.72
CA VAL A 120 -4.17 15.99 5.94
C VAL A 120 -4.09 16.35 4.46
N THR A 121 -2.93 16.17 3.85
CA THR A 121 -2.64 16.57 2.47
C THR A 121 -2.75 15.45 1.45
N ALA A 122 -2.57 14.19 1.90
CA ALA A 122 -2.61 13.02 1.04
C ALA A 122 -3.31 11.84 1.71
N LEU A 123 -3.94 11.01 0.88
CA LEU A 123 -4.57 9.75 1.27
C LEU A 123 -4.01 8.62 0.41
N HIS A 124 -3.68 7.50 1.04
CA HIS A 124 -3.21 6.28 0.35
C HIS A 124 -4.24 5.16 0.46
N PHE A 125 -4.50 4.48 -0.65
CA PHE A 125 -5.48 3.38 -0.77
C PHE A 125 -4.91 2.24 -1.60
N GLY A 126 -5.44 1.02 -1.41
CA GLY A 126 -5.09 -0.09 -2.27
C GLY A 126 -5.50 -1.46 -1.75
N SER A 127 -4.90 -2.46 -2.38
CA SER A 127 -4.89 -3.86 -1.96
C SER A 127 -6.27 -4.49 -1.72
N ILE A 128 -6.31 -5.46 -0.83
CA ILE A 128 -7.52 -6.25 -0.55
C ILE A 128 -8.67 -5.41 0.01
N SER A 129 -8.40 -4.28 0.65
CA SER A 129 -9.43 -3.39 1.19
C SER A 129 -10.41 -2.84 0.14
N LEU A 130 -10.01 -2.86 -1.14
CA LEU A 130 -10.86 -2.43 -2.25
C LEU A 130 -11.74 -3.56 -2.83
N ILE A 131 -11.66 -4.79 -2.30
CA ILE A 131 -12.35 -5.96 -2.83
C ILE A 131 -13.71 -6.18 -2.13
N PRO A 132 -13.78 -6.41 -0.80
CA PRO A 132 -15.00 -6.84 -0.13
C PRO A 132 -15.97 -5.68 0.13
N GLU A 133 -17.25 -6.02 0.25
CA GLU A 133 -18.29 -5.09 0.66
C GLU A 133 -18.61 -5.25 2.15
N PRO A 134 -19.01 -4.17 2.85
CA PRO A 134 -19.23 -2.80 2.37
C PRO A 134 -17.95 -1.93 2.31
N GLY A 135 -16.81 -2.43 2.81
CA GLY A 135 -15.55 -1.69 2.95
C GLY A 135 -15.06 -1.08 1.63
N GLY A 136 -15.02 -1.88 0.55
CA GLY A 136 -14.54 -1.41 -0.75
C GLY A 136 -15.36 -0.25 -1.32
N SER A 137 -16.70 -0.29 -1.21
CA SER A 137 -17.58 0.83 -1.61
C SER A 137 -17.42 2.04 -0.69
N THR A 138 -17.10 1.83 0.57
CA THR A 138 -16.85 2.88 1.55
C THR A 138 -15.57 3.64 1.24
N LEU A 139 -14.47 2.91 0.98
CA LEU A 139 -13.20 3.51 0.60
C LEU A 139 -13.29 4.20 -0.77
N GLU A 140 -14.01 3.63 -1.74
CA GLU A 140 -14.29 4.29 -3.01
C GLU A 140 -15.03 5.62 -2.79
N ALA A 141 -16.04 5.66 -1.94
CA ALA A 141 -16.76 6.89 -1.60
C ALA A 141 -15.84 7.94 -0.94
N LEU A 142 -14.89 7.50 -0.10
CA LEU A 142 -13.89 8.38 0.51
C LEU A 142 -12.99 9.01 -0.57
N VAL A 143 -12.48 8.21 -1.51
CA VAL A 143 -11.70 8.72 -2.64
C VAL A 143 -12.49 9.76 -3.43
N MET A 144 -13.74 9.45 -3.79
CA MET A 144 -14.59 10.38 -4.57
C MET A 144 -14.83 11.71 -3.84
N ARG A 145 -14.98 11.68 -2.52
CA ARG A 145 -15.18 12.87 -1.67
C ARG A 145 -13.92 13.73 -1.58
N GLU A 146 -12.75 13.11 -1.46
CA GLU A 146 -11.51 13.80 -1.10
C GLU A 146 -10.63 14.15 -2.32
N ALA A 147 -10.80 13.50 -3.46
CA ALA A 147 -9.92 13.59 -4.62
C ALA A 147 -9.72 15.00 -5.18
N LYS A 148 -10.67 15.93 -4.96
CA LYS A 148 -10.50 17.34 -5.38
C LYS A 148 -9.64 18.15 -4.41
N LYS A 149 -9.53 17.72 -3.15
CA LYS A 149 -8.91 18.49 -2.06
C LYS A 149 -7.52 17.97 -1.69
N ARG A 150 -7.28 16.66 -1.83
CA ARG A 150 -6.10 15.96 -1.34
C ARG A 150 -5.46 15.13 -2.44
N VAL A 151 -4.16 14.91 -2.32
CA VAL A 151 -3.46 13.95 -3.17
C VAL A 151 -4.00 12.55 -2.88
N ILE A 152 -4.34 11.81 -3.93
CA ILE A 152 -4.72 10.41 -3.84
C ILE A 152 -3.58 9.56 -4.39
N CYS A 153 -3.01 8.72 -3.54
CA CYS A 153 -2.07 7.67 -3.92
C CYS A 153 -2.84 6.34 -3.94
N LEU A 154 -2.69 5.58 -5.00
CA LEU A 154 -3.32 4.29 -5.19
C LEU A 154 -2.27 3.24 -5.52
N ASP A 155 -2.29 2.12 -4.80
CA ASP A 155 -1.58 0.89 -5.15
C ASP A 155 -2.60 -0.25 -5.26
N PRO A 156 -3.00 -0.69 -6.45
CA PRO A 156 -3.98 -1.77 -6.61
C PRO A 156 -3.57 -3.04 -5.88
N ASN A 157 -2.30 -3.40 -5.90
CA ASN A 157 -1.69 -4.53 -5.19
C ASN A 157 -2.60 -5.77 -5.20
N ILE A 158 -2.85 -6.26 -6.41
CA ILE A 158 -3.95 -7.18 -6.75
C ILE A 158 -3.71 -8.56 -6.12
N ARG A 159 -4.75 -9.08 -5.48
CA ARG A 159 -4.82 -10.45 -4.99
C ARG A 159 -5.90 -11.19 -5.75
N ALA A 160 -5.55 -11.69 -6.94
CA ALA A 160 -6.48 -12.29 -7.91
C ALA A 160 -7.34 -13.40 -7.30
N SER A 161 -6.79 -14.18 -6.35
CA SER A 161 -7.51 -15.27 -5.66
C SER A 161 -8.70 -14.80 -4.82
N LEU A 162 -8.73 -13.53 -4.40
CA LEU A 162 -9.82 -12.94 -3.63
C LEU A 162 -10.90 -12.28 -4.50
N ILE A 163 -10.63 -12.08 -5.79
CA ILE A 163 -11.49 -11.33 -6.68
C ILE A 163 -12.46 -12.29 -7.37
N LYS A 164 -13.69 -12.40 -6.83
CA LYS A 164 -14.75 -13.25 -7.38
C LYS A 164 -15.31 -12.74 -8.72
N ASP A 165 -15.38 -11.44 -8.91
CA ASP A 165 -15.86 -10.79 -10.14
C ASP A 165 -14.80 -9.79 -10.66
N LYS A 166 -13.97 -10.28 -11.58
CA LYS A 166 -12.90 -9.49 -12.21
C LYS A 166 -13.45 -8.23 -12.89
N ARG A 167 -14.57 -8.32 -13.60
CA ARG A 167 -15.15 -7.19 -14.33
C ARG A 167 -15.60 -6.08 -13.39
N LYS A 168 -16.29 -6.43 -12.30
CA LYS A 168 -16.74 -5.48 -11.27
C LYS A 168 -15.55 -4.82 -10.58
N HIS A 169 -14.54 -5.60 -10.22
CA HIS A 169 -13.34 -5.07 -9.55
C HIS A 169 -12.53 -4.16 -10.47
N LEU A 170 -12.30 -4.53 -11.73
CA LEU A 170 -11.65 -3.67 -12.74
C LEU A 170 -12.41 -2.35 -12.96
N ALA A 171 -13.74 -2.40 -12.99
CA ALA A 171 -14.56 -1.18 -13.10
C ALA A 171 -14.32 -0.25 -11.90
N ARG A 172 -14.25 -0.77 -10.66
CA ARG A 172 -13.89 -0.01 -9.46
C ARG A 172 -12.48 0.58 -9.58
N LEU A 173 -11.47 -0.24 -9.89
CA LEU A 173 -10.10 0.24 -10.04
C LEU A 173 -9.97 1.35 -11.08
N ASN A 174 -10.64 1.23 -12.23
CA ASN A 174 -10.61 2.27 -13.25
C ASN A 174 -11.23 3.59 -12.76
N ARG A 175 -12.31 3.55 -11.97
CA ARG A 175 -12.88 4.76 -11.36
C ARG A 175 -11.94 5.40 -10.34
N LEU A 176 -11.25 4.58 -9.53
CA LEU A 176 -10.27 5.04 -8.54
C LEU A 176 -9.02 5.62 -9.21
N ILE A 177 -8.48 4.95 -10.23
CA ILE A 177 -7.32 5.43 -11.02
C ILE A 177 -7.61 6.79 -11.65
N ALA A 178 -8.83 7.01 -12.14
CA ALA A 178 -9.24 8.31 -12.70
C ALA A 178 -9.27 9.45 -11.65
N LYS A 179 -9.15 9.12 -10.36
CA LYS A 179 -9.08 10.09 -9.25
C LYS A 179 -7.71 10.13 -8.58
N ALA A 180 -6.85 9.15 -8.87
CA ALA A 180 -5.51 9.09 -8.31
C ALA A 180 -4.60 10.16 -8.93
N ASP A 181 -3.76 10.78 -8.11
CA ASP A 181 -2.66 11.64 -8.54
C ASP A 181 -1.38 10.82 -8.72
N ILE A 182 -1.16 9.84 -7.83
CA ILE A 182 -0.05 8.89 -7.87
C ILE A 182 -0.64 7.49 -7.98
N LEU A 183 -0.27 6.78 -9.04
CA LEU A 183 -0.54 5.36 -9.20
C LEU A 183 0.79 4.61 -9.10
N LYS A 184 0.99 3.84 -8.04
CA LYS A 184 2.06 2.85 -7.97
C LYS A 184 1.43 1.48 -8.26
N ILE A 185 2.07 0.66 -9.05
CA ILE A 185 1.53 -0.64 -9.48
C ILE A 185 2.69 -1.57 -9.87
N SER A 186 2.55 -2.88 -9.69
CA SER A 186 3.50 -3.85 -10.21
C SER A 186 3.25 -4.16 -11.70
N ASP A 187 4.25 -4.64 -12.40
CA ASP A 187 4.11 -5.11 -13.79
C ASP A 187 3.17 -6.33 -13.90
N GLU A 188 3.15 -7.20 -12.88
CA GLU A 188 2.20 -8.30 -12.77
C GLU A 188 0.75 -7.79 -12.69
N ASP A 189 0.52 -6.76 -11.88
CA ASP A 189 -0.80 -6.11 -11.76
C ASP A 189 -1.20 -5.40 -13.07
N VAL A 190 -0.24 -4.77 -13.76
CA VAL A 190 -0.49 -4.21 -15.10
C VAL A 190 -0.97 -5.30 -16.04
N ASN A 191 -0.29 -6.43 -16.07
CA ASN A 191 -0.69 -7.57 -16.91
C ASN A 191 -2.08 -8.11 -16.52
N TRP A 192 -2.34 -8.27 -15.23
CA TRP A 192 -3.66 -8.73 -14.76
C TRP A 192 -4.79 -7.79 -15.14
N MET A 193 -4.57 -6.47 -15.04
CA MET A 193 -5.56 -5.43 -15.36
C MET A 193 -5.80 -5.27 -16.86
N THR A 194 -4.76 -5.39 -17.68
CA THR A 194 -4.81 -5.02 -19.09
C THR A 194 -4.76 -6.21 -20.05
N GLY A 195 -4.33 -7.37 -19.56
CA GLY A 195 -4.01 -8.54 -20.39
C GLY A 195 -2.79 -8.33 -21.32
N LYS A 196 -1.98 -7.28 -21.04
CA LYS A 196 -0.85 -6.88 -21.89
C LYS A 196 0.36 -6.50 -21.05
N THR A 197 1.54 -6.74 -21.59
CA THR A 197 2.83 -6.44 -20.96
C THR A 197 3.42 -5.08 -21.39
N ASN A 198 2.73 -4.31 -22.23
CA ASN A 198 3.20 -2.99 -22.64
C ASN A 198 2.94 -1.95 -21.55
N LEU A 199 3.93 -1.80 -20.66
CA LEU A 199 3.86 -0.92 -19.49
C LEU A 199 3.69 0.56 -19.87
N ALA A 200 4.41 1.01 -20.92
CA ALA A 200 4.33 2.40 -21.37
C ALA A 200 2.94 2.76 -21.90
N ALA A 201 2.29 1.86 -22.66
CA ALA A 201 0.93 2.07 -23.14
C ALA A 201 -0.09 2.12 -21.99
N ALA A 202 0.06 1.26 -20.99
CA ALA A 202 -0.76 1.26 -19.78
C ALA A 202 -0.58 2.56 -19.00
N ALA A 203 0.66 2.97 -18.74
CA ALA A 203 0.98 4.22 -18.05
C ALA A 203 0.39 5.44 -18.79
N LYS A 204 0.56 5.52 -20.12
CA LYS A 204 -0.02 6.59 -20.94
C LYS A 204 -1.55 6.67 -20.82
N LYS A 205 -2.24 5.52 -20.79
CA LYS A 205 -3.68 5.45 -20.55
C LYS A 205 -4.07 6.04 -19.20
N TRP A 206 -3.36 5.68 -18.12
CA TRP A 206 -3.66 6.14 -16.78
C TRP A 206 -3.29 7.60 -16.53
N LEU A 207 -2.19 8.09 -17.14
CA LEU A 207 -1.85 9.51 -17.16
C LEU A 207 -2.93 10.34 -17.88
N LYS A 208 -3.47 9.82 -19.00
CA LYS A 208 -4.59 10.46 -19.69
C LYS A 208 -5.87 10.47 -18.83
N ALA A 209 -6.10 9.42 -18.04
CA ALA A 209 -7.25 9.31 -17.14
C ALA A 209 -7.21 10.28 -15.95
N GLY A 210 -6.02 10.77 -15.54
CA GLY A 210 -5.94 11.75 -14.45
C GLY A 210 -4.65 11.70 -13.61
N ALA A 211 -3.96 10.57 -13.57
CA ALA A 211 -2.73 10.42 -12.81
C ALA A 211 -1.67 11.45 -13.24
N LYS A 212 -0.85 11.87 -12.29
CA LYS A 212 0.30 12.77 -12.51
C LYS A 212 1.59 11.96 -12.60
N ILE A 213 1.67 10.92 -11.77
CA ILE A 213 2.78 9.96 -11.70
C ILE A 213 2.21 8.56 -11.77
N VAL A 214 2.79 7.73 -12.64
CA VAL A 214 2.56 6.27 -12.69
C VAL A 214 3.91 5.61 -12.48
N ALA A 215 4.10 4.97 -11.33
CA ALA A 215 5.30 4.22 -10.99
C ALA A 215 5.02 2.71 -11.10
N ILE A 216 5.72 2.02 -11.97
CA ILE A 216 5.57 0.58 -12.22
C ILE A 216 6.79 -0.14 -11.69
N THR A 217 6.65 -0.94 -10.65
CA THR A 217 7.72 -1.76 -10.07
C THR A 217 7.79 -3.10 -10.78
N LYS A 218 9.02 -3.65 -10.94
CA LYS A 218 9.33 -4.86 -11.70
C LYS A 218 10.20 -5.83 -10.87
N GLY A 219 9.97 -5.86 -9.56
CA GLY A 219 10.78 -6.68 -8.66
C GLY A 219 12.28 -6.41 -8.80
N GLY A 220 13.06 -7.47 -8.98
CA GLY A 220 14.52 -7.38 -9.15
C GLY A 220 15.00 -6.68 -10.43
N GLU A 221 14.11 -6.37 -11.37
CA GLU A 221 14.45 -5.57 -12.56
C GLU A 221 14.38 -4.05 -12.31
N GLY A 222 13.91 -3.63 -11.12
CA GLY A 222 13.79 -2.23 -10.77
C GLY A 222 12.41 -1.63 -11.03
N PHE A 223 12.33 -0.46 -11.63
CA PHE A 223 11.08 0.24 -11.87
C PHE A 223 11.12 1.15 -13.09
N GLN A 224 9.90 1.52 -13.55
CA GLN A 224 9.68 2.54 -14.56
C GLN A 224 8.64 3.53 -14.04
N ALA A 225 8.96 4.82 -14.08
CA ALA A 225 8.03 5.86 -13.71
C ALA A 225 7.72 6.77 -14.89
N TYR A 226 6.47 7.18 -15.00
CA TYR A 226 5.95 7.95 -16.12
C TYR A 226 5.21 9.18 -15.62
N THR A 227 5.44 10.29 -16.30
CA THR A 227 4.64 11.51 -16.25
C THR A 227 4.11 11.84 -17.64
N ARG A 228 3.38 12.94 -17.80
CA ARG A 228 2.99 13.40 -19.14
C ARG A 228 4.14 13.98 -19.95
N ARG A 229 5.28 14.31 -19.32
CA ARG A 229 6.40 15.03 -19.92
C ARG A 229 7.65 14.17 -20.13
N PHE A 230 7.88 13.22 -19.25
CA PHE A 230 9.08 12.38 -19.25
C PHE A 230 8.81 11.03 -18.59
N SER A 231 9.75 10.11 -18.75
CA SER A 231 9.78 8.82 -18.04
C SER A 231 11.18 8.57 -17.47
N ILE A 232 11.23 7.85 -16.37
CA ILE A 232 12.44 7.43 -15.66
C ILE A 232 12.44 5.91 -15.61
N THR A 233 13.56 5.28 -15.95
CA THR A 233 13.77 3.84 -15.79
C THR A 233 15.05 3.63 -15.00
N GLN A 234 14.96 2.84 -13.94
CA GLN A 234 16.12 2.52 -13.11
C GLN A 234 16.11 1.05 -12.71
N PRO A 235 17.30 0.40 -12.63
CA PRO A 235 17.44 -0.94 -12.10
C PRO A 235 17.11 -0.99 -10.61
N ALA A 236 16.88 -2.18 -10.08
CA ALA A 236 16.75 -2.38 -8.65
C ALA A 236 18.08 -2.06 -7.94
N VAL A 237 17.99 -1.56 -6.72
CA VAL A 237 19.15 -1.40 -5.85
C VAL A 237 19.65 -2.80 -5.47
N PRO A 238 20.92 -3.12 -5.73
CA PRO A 238 21.47 -4.44 -5.41
C PRO A 238 21.45 -4.70 -3.90
N VAL A 239 20.90 -5.85 -3.51
CA VAL A 239 20.83 -6.27 -2.11
C VAL A 239 20.83 -7.81 -2.01
N LYS A 240 21.35 -8.37 -0.91
CA LYS A 240 21.15 -9.77 -0.60
C LYS A 240 19.71 -9.97 -0.10
N VAL A 241 18.87 -10.54 -0.93
CA VAL A 241 17.45 -10.72 -0.63
C VAL A 241 17.27 -11.80 0.45
N ALA A 242 16.64 -11.42 1.56
CA ALA A 242 16.17 -12.32 2.60
C ALA A 242 14.66 -12.63 2.44
N ASP A 243 13.86 -11.60 2.11
CA ASP A 243 12.43 -11.69 1.88
C ASP A 243 11.99 -10.56 0.93
N THR A 244 10.90 -10.73 0.20
CA THR A 244 10.33 -9.69 -0.67
C THR A 244 9.00 -9.13 -0.16
N VAL A 245 8.51 -9.65 0.95
CA VAL A 245 7.26 -9.19 1.58
C VAL A 245 7.39 -7.74 2.00
N GLY A 246 6.40 -6.92 1.64
CA GLY A 246 6.37 -5.50 2.00
C GLY A 246 7.28 -4.58 1.17
N ALA A 247 8.08 -5.11 0.24
CA ALA A 247 8.96 -4.27 -0.60
C ALA A 247 8.19 -3.22 -1.43
N GLY A 248 7.07 -3.63 -2.04
CA GLY A 248 6.19 -2.72 -2.78
C GLY A 248 5.54 -1.66 -1.88
N ASP A 249 5.15 -2.05 -0.67
CA ASP A 249 4.54 -1.16 0.33
C ASP A 249 5.57 -0.14 0.82
N THR A 250 6.83 -0.60 1.06
CA THR A 250 7.95 0.26 1.45
C THR A 250 8.35 1.19 0.31
N PHE A 251 8.34 0.73 -0.95
CA PHE A 251 8.55 1.63 -2.10
C PHE A 251 7.51 2.75 -2.13
N THR A 252 6.24 2.42 -1.91
CA THR A 252 5.17 3.42 -1.82
C THR A 252 5.40 4.39 -0.66
N ALA A 253 5.74 3.89 0.53
CA ALA A 253 6.07 4.71 1.69
C ALA A 253 7.25 5.63 1.43
N GLY A 254 8.34 5.11 0.85
CA GLY A 254 9.53 5.88 0.48
C GLY A 254 9.24 6.99 -0.54
N LEU A 255 8.47 6.69 -1.59
CA LEU A 255 8.05 7.67 -2.58
C LEU A 255 7.24 8.82 -1.95
N LEU A 256 6.25 8.48 -1.12
CA LEU A 256 5.44 9.47 -0.42
C LEU A 256 6.26 10.27 0.59
N THR A 257 7.22 9.63 1.28
CA THR A 257 8.17 10.28 2.20
C THR A 257 8.99 11.34 1.48
N ALA A 258 9.69 10.97 0.40
CA ALA A 258 10.55 11.88 -0.33
C ALA A 258 9.77 13.04 -0.96
N LEU A 259 8.61 12.77 -1.56
CA LEU A 259 7.72 13.81 -2.08
C LEU A 259 7.22 14.75 -0.97
N SER A 260 6.94 14.23 0.23
CA SER A 260 6.49 15.02 1.37
C SER A 260 7.61 15.91 1.90
N ARG A 261 8.81 15.36 2.14
CA ARG A 261 10.00 16.11 2.60
C ARG A 261 10.41 17.20 1.60
N GLY A 262 10.32 16.92 0.30
CA GLY A 262 10.60 17.87 -0.77
C GLY A 262 9.48 18.91 -1.01
N GLY A 263 8.39 18.92 -0.22
CA GLY A 263 7.27 19.86 -0.41
C GLY A 263 6.48 19.62 -1.70
N LYS A 264 6.66 18.43 -2.34
CA LYS A 264 6.05 18.09 -3.63
C LYS A 264 4.71 17.34 -3.50
N LEU A 265 4.35 16.89 -2.29
CA LEU A 265 3.13 16.10 -2.07
C LEU A 265 1.87 16.96 -1.98
N ASN A 266 1.61 17.70 -3.07
CA ASN A 266 0.38 18.45 -3.30
C ASN A 266 0.05 18.45 -4.79
N LYS A 267 -1.21 18.74 -5.14
CA LYS A 267 -1.70 18.59 -6.52
C LYS A 267 -0.98 19.45 -7.56
N ALA A 268 -0.64 20.69 -7.20
CA ALA A 268 0.02 21.63 -8.09
C ALA A 268 1.47 21.19 -8.35
N SER A 269 2.21 20.87 -7.29
CA SER A 269 3.61 20.42 -7.38
C SER A 269 3.73 19.08 -8.12
N LEU A 270 2.81 18.13 -7.89
CA LEU A 270 2.79 16.87 -8.65
C LEU A 270 2.53 17.07 -10.14
N ALA A 271 1.65 18.00 -10.50
CA ALA A 271 1.38 18.32 -11.91
C ALA A 271 2.59 18.99 -12.59
N ALA A 272 3.40 19.73 -11.83
CA ALA A 272 4.57 20.47 -12.29
C ALA A 272 5.90 19.75 -12.00
N ILE A 273 5.89 18.53 -11.45
CA ILE A 273 7.09 17.82 -11.02
C ILE A 273 8.11 17.69 -12.16
N ASN A 274 9.37 18.01 -11.89
CA ASN A 274 10.46 17.82 -12.85
C ASN A 274 11.14 16.46 -12.69
N GLU A 275 12.01 16.13 -13.62
CA GLU A 275 12.68 14.83 -13.67
C GLU A 275 13.62 14.63 -12.48
N ALA A 276 14.36 15.66 -12.07
CA ALA A 276 15.30 15.59 -10.95
C ALA A 276 14.56 15.33 -9.62
N ASP A 277 13.48 16.08 -9.34
CA ASP A 277 12.71 15.91 -8.11
C ASP A 277 12.04 14.52 -8.04
N LEU A 278 11.49 14.05 -9.16
CA LEU A 278 10.88 12.72 -9.21
C LEU A 278 11.94 11.62 -9.14
N GLY A 279 13.08 11.79 -9.82
CA GLY A 279 14.21 10.85 -9.78
C GLY A 279 14.71 10.66 -8.34
N ALA A 280 14.97 11.74 -7.63
CA ALA A 280 15.42 11.69 -6.24
C ALA A 280 14.39 10.99 -5.32
N ALA A 281 13.09 11.24 -5.54
CA ALA A 281 12.04 10.58 -4.76
C ALA A 281 11.96 9.07 -5.04
N LEU A 282 12.15 8.66 -6.28
CA LEU A 282 12.16 7.26 -6.69
C LEU A 282 13.41 6.53 -6.20
N ASP A 283 14.58 7.19 -6.21
CA ASP A 283 15.82 6.64 -5.66
C ASP A 283 15.69 6.36 -4.16
N PHE A 284 15.12 7.30 -3.43
CA PHE A 284 14.83 7.11 -2.00
C PHE A 284 13.88 5.92 -1.79
N ALA A 285 12.82 5.82 -2.59
CA ALA A 285 11.86 4.72 -2.54
C ALA A 285 12.51 3.36 -2.82
N ALA A 286 13.38 3.29 -3.82
CA ALA A 286 14.09 2.07 -4.19
C ALA A 286 15.08 1.62 -3.10
N ARG A 287 15.83 2.55 -2.50
CA ARG A 287 16.73 2.25 -1.38
C ARG A 287 15.95 1.73 -0.16
N ALA A 288 14.85 2.37 0.21
CA ALA A 288 13.99 1.91 1.31
C ALA A 288 13.47 0.49 1.05
N ALA A 289 12.98 0.21 -0.16
CA ALA A 289 12.51 -1.13 -0.54
C ALA A 289 13.64 -2.17 -0.51
N ALA A 290 14.86 -1.83 -0.94
CA ALA A 290 16.02 -2.72 -0.89
C ALA A 290 16.38 -3.09 0.56
N ILE A 291 16.35 -2.13 1.49
CA ILE A 291 16.57 -2.40 2.91
C ILE A 291 15.50 -3.37 3.44
N THR A 292 14.24 -3.16 3.12
CA THR A 292 13.17 -4.12 3.48
C THR A 292 13.45 -5.51 2.92
N CYS A 293 13.86 -5.63 1.65
CA CYS A 293 14.20 -6.91 1.05
C CYS A 293 15.38 -7.63 1.72
N SER A 294 16.27 -6.92 2.42
CA SER A 294 17.41 -7.51 3.14
C SER A 294 17.04 -8.14 4.49
N ARG A 295 15.78 -8.04 4.91
CA ARG A 295 15.25 -8.47 6.21
C ARG A 295 14.12 -9.46 6.06
N PRO A 296 13.88 -10.35 7.04
CA PRO A 296 12.70 -11.19 7.05
C PRO A 296 11.43 -10.38 7.30
N GLY A 297 10.38 -10.62 6.51
CA GLY A 297 9.06 -10.01 6.63
C GLY A 297 9.01 -8.55 6.17
N ALA A 298 7.84 -7.92 6.34
CA ALA A 298 7.61 -6.53 5.96
C ALA A 298 8.17 -5.56 7.03
N ASP A 299 9.48 -5.40 7.06
CA ASP A 299 10.20 -4.56 8.03
C ASP A 299 10.84 -3.34 7.36
N PRO A 300 10.08 -2.24 7.11
CA PRO A 300 10.58 -1.03 6.48
C PRO A 300 11.60 -0.32 7.38
N PRO A 301 12.61 0.37 6.78
CA PRO A 301 13.65 1.05 7.52
C PRO A 301 13.12 2.24 8.34
N TRP A 302 13.80 2.52 9.45
CA TRP A 302 13.70 3.79 10.17
C TRP A 302 14.44 4.90 9.42
N ALA A 303 14.10 6.16 9.73
CA ALA A 303 14.75 7.32 9.11
C ALA A 303 16.27 7.29 9.28
N SER A 304 16.77 6.90 10.46
CA SER A 304 18.19 6.75 10.77
C SER A 304 18.93 5.65 9.99
N GLU A 305 18.21 4.77 9.31
CA GLU A 305 18.78 3.69 8.49
C GLU A 305 18.84 4.06 7.00
N MET A 306 18.34 5.25 6.63
CA MET A 306 18.30 5.74 5.24
C MET A 306 19.46 6.65 4.88
N ASP A 307 20.26 7.05 5.86
CA ASP A 307 21.42 7.94 5.71
C ASP A 307 22.64 7.27 5.03
#